data_4ebaf973314dd71e74cfcd1eda4b0454
#
_entry.id   4ebaf973314dd71e74cfcd1eda4b0454
#
_cell.length_a   1.000
_cell.length_b   1.000
_cell.length_c   1.000
_cell.angle_alpha   90.00
_cell.angle_beta   90.00
_cell.angle_gamma   90.00
#
_symmetry.space_group_name_H-M   'P 1'
#
loop_
_entity.id
_entity.type
_entity.pdbx_description
1 polymer ?
#
loop_
_entity_poly.entity_id
_entity_poly.type
_entity_poly.pdbx_seq_one_letter_code
_entity_poly.pdbx_strand_id
1 'polypeptide(L)'
;MKTASKLAMLLLAATGLQAQEKDTLTSKIPFDGMDLTWINGQNRQTDFPLELKDKNGETILRGVAYVDAYYNYSFNKPKDNTNTISSSIGRSNEFQINMASIGIESNYKNIIGRLWLQYGQMGSIVQDLDGTLNHGRNTNVNNLKFIREAAAGYHFDVMHGLNVEMGIFMSYIGLESYVLNENWSYQRSMPCDFTPFYFQGARAQFFPSKKFKQEIWLLNGWQTYNGWNQGLGVGSSSYYRPNENLQLVANFYLNGQDTRDNKDARRFHHDNSVVYRYFKDKQSTGISQAAFSINNHYGFQSGGGFKSSDNYMLGTSIANRFWFNKNKLGLTLRGDVVTNPGAYLAFSPSPVADNDFNDALAAGKDLTMYQGTVTFDVMPNDFITFRLEYGYRSSNIPYFAGSGGTTSPDGWADTSTDGWRPDLKKSENRITFAVNFRL
;
A
#
# COMPACT_ATOMS: atom_id res chain seq x y z
N MET A 1 -14.05 26.32 17.95
CA MET A 1 -13.10 27.24 17.28
C MET A 1 -11.73 27.35 17.95
N LYS A 2 -11.56 27.19 19.27
CA LYS A 2 -10.22 27.29 19.93
C LYS A 2 -9.29 26.08 19.76
N THR A 3 -9.79 24.91 19.36
CA THR A 3 -9.00 23.68 19.22
C THR A 3 -8.36 23.53 17.83
N ALA A 4 -9.01 24.05 16.79
CA ALA A 4 -8.47 24.05 15.43
C ALA A 4 -7.25 24.98 15.27
N SER A 5 -7.20 26.07 16.04
CA SER A 5 -6.09 27.02 16.04
C SER A 5 -4.80 26.44 16.64
N LYS A 6 -4.91 25.51 17.59
CA LYS A 6 -3.73 24.85 18.19
C LYS A 6 -3.12 23.77 17.30
N LEU A 7 -3.94 23.10 16.48
CA LEU A 7 -3.45 22.11 15.54
C LEU A 7 -2.74 22.78 14.34
N ALA A 8 -3.26 23.91 13.88
CA ALA A 8 -2.61 24.73 12.86
C ALA A 8 -1.27 25.34 13.35
N MET A 9 -1.15 25.67 14.62
CA MET A 9 0.12 26.13 15.22
C MET A 9 1.17 25.02 15.38
N LEU A 10 0.77 23.78 15.61
CA LEU A 10 1.70 22.64 15.66
C LEU A 10 2.23 22.29 14.27
N LEU A 11 1.43 22.42 13.23
CA LEU A 11 1.87 22.27 11.83
C LEU A 11 2.81 23.41 11.39
N LEU A 12 2.60 24.63 11.87
CA LEU A 12 3.48 25.76 11.62
C LEU A 12 4.76 25.74 12.48
N ALA A 13 4.73 25.17 13.68
CA ALA A 13 5.92 25.02 14.51
C ALA A 13 6.90 23.96 13.98
N ALA A 14 6.42 22.95 13.24
CA ALA A 14 7.29 21.98 12.56
C ALA A 14 8.04 22.60 11.36
N THR A 15 7.58 23.74 10.84
CA THR A 15 8.25 24.47 9.75
C THR A 15 9.32 25.44 10.24
N GLY A 16 9.45 25.66 11.54
CA GLY A 16 10.31 26.69 12.16
C GLY A 16 11.74 26.27 12.48
N LEU A 17 12.15 25.03 12.22
CA LEU A 17 13.54 24.58 12.36
C LEU A 17 14.24 24.59 10.99
N GLN A 18 14.27 25.76 10.35
CA GLN A 18 15.21 26.01 9.26
C GLN A 18 16.55 26.47 9.86
N ALA A 19 17.49 25.55 9.99
CA ALA A 19 18.87 25.91 9.82
C ALA A 19 19.01 26.31 8.36
N GLN A 20 19.15 27.60 8.10
CA GLN A 20 19.39 28.17 6.79
C GLN A 20 20.81 27.81 6.33
N GLU A 21 21.04 26.54 5.99
CA GLU A 21 22.14 26.19 5.10
C GLU A 21 21.78 26.82 3.75
N LYS A 22 22.58 27.78 3.33
CA LYS A 22 22.52 28.36 1.99
C LYS A 22 22.65 27.18 1.02
N ASP A 23 21.54 26.74 0.43
CA ASP A 23 21.52 25.68 -0.59
C ASP A 23 22.26 26.24 -1.82
N THR A 24 23.56 25.97 -1.90
CA THR A 24 24.44 26.43 -2.98
C THR A 24 24.29 25.61 -4.26
N LEU A 25 23.34 24.64 -4.28
CA LEU A 25 23.10 23.78 -5.43
C LEU A 25 21.96 24.36 -6.28
N THR A 26 22.30 24.65 -7.51
CA THR A 26 21.47 25.29 -8.54
C THR A 26 20.34 24.41 -9.09
N SER A 27 20.28 23.11 -8.76
CA SER A 27 19.25 22.21 -9.27
C SER A 27 17.92 22.42 -8.57
N LYS A 28 16.86 22.68 -9.34
CA LYS A 28 15.47 22.71 -8.89
C LYS A 28 14.78 21.34 -8.90
N ILE A 29 15.49 20.28 -9.29
CA ILE A 29 14.94 18.93 -9.42
C ILE A 29 14.85 18.26 -8.04
N PRO A 30 13.67 17.77 -7.62
CA PRO A 30 13.53 17.05 -6.35
C PRO A 30 14.39 15.81 -6.31
N PHE A 31 15.11 15.58 -5.21
CA PHE A 31 15.98 14.43 -4.96
C PHE A 31 17.07 14.20 -6.02
N ASP A 32 17.49 15.27 -6.71
CA ASP A 32 18.49 15.21 -7.78
C ASP A 32 19.78 14.51 -7.33
N GLY A 33 20.29 13.64 -8.20
CA GLY A 33 21.51 12.87 -7.98
C GLY A 33 21.38 11.70 -6.97
N MET A 34 20.19 11.44 -6.39
CA MET A 34 19.98 10.34 -5.47
C MET A 34 19.60 9.05 -6.20
N ASP A 35 20.30 7.96 -5.87
CA ASP A 35 19.92 6.60 -6.27
C ASP A 35 18.82 6.08 -5.32
N LEU A 36 17.59 6.05 -5.78
CA LEU A 36 16.41 5.63 -5.02
C LEU A 36 15.87 4.26 -5.46
N THR A 37 16.54 3.55 -6.38
CA THR A 37 16.07 2.29 -6.96
C THR A 37 16.02 1.11 -5.98
N TRP A 38 16.61 1.26 -4.81
CA TRP A 38 16.68 0.26 -3.74
C TRP A 38 15.61 0.43 -2.65
N ILE A 39 14.89 1.57 -2.62
CA ILE A 39 13.90 1.91 -1.59
C ILE A 39 12.59 1.14 -1.86
N ASN A 40 11.91 0.69 -0.79
CA ASN A 40 10.56 0.14 -0.88
C ASN A 40 9.60 1.14 -1.54
N GLY A 41 8.66 0.62 -2.33
CA GLY A 41 7.69 1.43 -3.06
C GLY A 41 8.29 2.20 -4.23
N GLN A 42 9.55 1.97 -4.58
CA GLN A 42 10.20 2.57 -5.74
C GLN A 42 10.44 1.53 -6.83
N ASN A 43 10.12 1.90 -8.07
CA ASN A 43 10.50 1.10 -9.23
C ASN A 43 12.03 1.15 -9.38
N ARG A 44 12.67 -0.04 -9.48
CA ARG A 44 14.12 -0.11 -9.71
C ARG A 44 14.54 0.11 -11.17
N GLN A 45 13.57 0.23 -12.07
CA GLN A 45 13.80 0.46 -13.50
C GLN A 45 14.39 1.85 -13.72
N THR A 46 15.48 1.92 -14.46
CA THR A 46 16.17 3.15 -14.85
C THR A 46 16.10 3.42 -16.35
N ASP A 47 15.73 2.41 -17.13
CA ASP A 47 15.51 2.49 -18.57
C ASP A 47 14.03 2.34 -18.89
N PHE A 48 13.53 3.18 -19.81
CA PHE A 48 12.12 3.23 -20.19
C PHE A 48 12.02 3.15 -21.72
N PRO A 49 11.95 1.94 -22.27
CA PRO A 49 12.00 1.75 -23.73
C PRO A 49 10.75 2.25 -24.45
N LEU A 50 9.61 2.42 -23.75
CA LEU A 50 8.35 2.87 -24.34
C LEU A 50 8.16 4.37 -24.14
N GLU A 51 9.01 5.18 -24.76
CA GLU A 51 8.91 6.65 -24.70
C GLU A 51 8.59 7.27 -26.05
N LEU A 52 7.61 8.16 -26.08
CA LEU A 52 7.37 9.07 -27.19
C LEU A 52 8.02 10.42 -26.85
N LYS A 53 8.94 10.88 -27.71
CA LYS A 53 9.67 12.14 -27.54
C LYS A 53 9.29 13.16 -28.61
N ASP A 54 9.38 14.42 -28.27
CA ASP A 54 9.25 15.52 -29.24
C ASP A 54 10.52 15.67 -30.08
N LYS A 55 10.51 16.63 -31.01
CA LYS A 55 11.66 16.93 -31.89
C LYS A 55 12.91 17.42 -31.14
N ASN A 56 12.77 17.86 -29.89
CA ASN A 56 13.86 18.32 -29.03
C ASN A 56 14.39 17.22 -28.13
N GLY A 57 13.77 16.03 -28.15
CA GLY A 57 14.12 14.89 -27.30
C GLY A 57 13.43 14.90 -25.93
N GLU A 58 12.50 15.82 -25.66
CA GLU A 58 11.72 15.82 -24.43
C GLU A 58 10.66 14.71 -24.47
N THR A 59 10.52 13.97 -23.38
CA THR A 59 9.52 12.90 -23.27
C THR A 59 8.12 13.51 -23.15
N ILE A 60 7.29 13.27 -24.18
CA ILE A 60 5.87 13.65 -24.18
C ILE A 60 5.07 12.65 -23.35
N LEU A 61 5.36 11.37 -23.55
CA LEU A 61 4.59 10.26 -23.01
C LEU A 61 5.49 9.06 -22.75
N ARG A 62 5.31 8.42 -21.62
CA ARG A 62 5.95 7.15 -21.24
C ARG A 62 4.87 6.08 -21.12
N GLY A 63 5.04 4.99 -21.87
CA GLY A 63 4.23 3.80 -21.75
C GLY A 63 4.84 2.83 -20.75
N VAL A 64 4.02 2.06 -20.06
CA VAL A 64 4.45 0.98 -19.16
C VAL A 64 3.52 -0.21 -19.30
N ALA A 65 4.11 -1.41 -19.31
CA ALA A 65 3.40 -2.67 -19.22
C ALA A 65 3.89 -3.43 -17.98
N TYR A 66 2.96 -4.00 -17.21
CA TYR A 66 3.26 -4.73 -15.99
C TYR A 66 2.47 -6.03 -15.95
N VAL A 67 3.14 -7.14 -15.62
CA VAL A 67 2.51 -8.44 -15.38
C VAL A 67 3.08 -9.02 -14.08
N ASP A 68 2.18 -9.44 -13.23
CA ASP A 68 2.45 -10.15 -11.97
C ASP A 68 1.63 -11.44 -11.96
N ALA A 69 2.34 -12.57 -11.99
CA ALA A 69 1.77 -13.90 -11.94
C ALA A 69 2.38 -14.68 -10.78
N TYR A 70 1.58 -15.51 -10.12
CA TYR A 70 2.07 -16.31 -9.01
C TYR A 70 1.45 -17.72 -8.98
N TYR A 71 2.12 -18.63 -8.28
CA TYR A 71 1.59 -19.84 -7.71
C TYR A 71 1.84 -19.81 -6.20
N ASN A 72 0.79 -19.95 -5.40
CA ASN A 72 0.87 -20.01 -3.95
C ASN A 72 0.41 -21.38 -3.48
N TYR A 73 1.17 -22.02 -2.58
CA TYR A 73 0.80 -23.26 -1.93
C TYR A 73 0.57 -23.01 -0.45
N SER A 74 -0.68 -23.11 -0.01
CA SER A 74 -1.03 -23.10 1.42
C SER A 74 -0.99 -24.52 1.99
N PHE A 75 -0.25 -24.70 3.08
CA PHE A 75 -0.19 -25.99 3.79
C PHE A 75 -1.50 -26.34 4.51
N ASN A 76 -2.38 -25.36 4.73
CA ASN A 76 -3.73 -25.60 5.25
C ASN A 76 -4.67 -26.26 4.23
N LYS A 77 -4.32 -26.19 2.94
CA LYS A 77 -5.04 -26.83 1.82
C LYS A 77 -6.54 -26.53 1.80
N PRO A 78 -6.97 -25.28 1.76
CA PRO A 78 -8.38 -24.94 1.70
C PRO A 78 -9.01 -25.53 0.43
N LYS A 79 -10.14 -26.23 0.58
CA LYS A 79 -10.82 -26.92 -0.53
C LYS A 79 -11.37 -25.99 -1.61
N ASP A 80 -11.59 -24.72 -1.26
CA ASP A 80 -12.07 -23.66 -2.15
C ASP A 80 -10.93 -22.85 -2.77
N ASN A 81 -9.67 -23.24 -2.51
CA ASN A 81 -8.46 -22.54 -2.94
C ASN A 81 -8.38 -21.06 -2.50
N THR A 82 -9.25 -20.63 -1.59
CA THR A 82 -9.25 -19.25 -1.10
C THR A 82 -8.14 -19.09 -0.06
N ASN A 83 -7.27 -18.13 -0.29
CA ASN A 83 -6.38 -17.63 0.75
C ASN A 83 -7.14 -16.61 1.59
N THR A 84 -6.91 -16.56 2.90
CA THR A 84 -7.54 -15.56 3.76
C THR A 84 -7.28 -14.17 3.18
N ILE A 85 -8.28 -13.31 3.20
CA ILE A 85 -8.26 -11.97 2.58
C ILE A 85 -6.94 -11.28 2.88
N SER A 86 -6.25 -10.97 1.81
CA SER A 86 -4.97 -10.31 1.78
C SER A 86 -4.93 -9.45 0.53
N SER A 87 -4.32 -8.30 0.62
CA SER A 87 -4.14 -7.43 -0.53
C SER A 87 -3.12 -7.92 -1.55
N SER A 88 -2.46 -9.04 -1.28
CA SER A 88 -1.35 -9.53 -2.12
C SER A 88 -1.66 -10.86 -2.79
N ILE A 89 -2.20 -11.81 -2.05
CA ILE A 89 -2.38 -13.20 -2.49
C ILE A 89 -3.77 -13.68 -2.04
N GLY A 90 -4.73 -13.72 -2.94
CA GLY A 90 -6.11 -14.12 -2.62
C GLY A 90 -6.41 -15.61 -2.88
N ARG A 91 -5.54 -16.33 -3.61
CA ARG A 91 -5.77 -17.72 -4.02
C ARG A 91 -4.60 -18.62 -3.64
N SER A 92 -4.86 -19.90 -3.47
CA SER A 92 -3.83 -20.90 -3.20
C SER A 92 -4.05 -22.17 -4.03
N ASN A 93 -2.98 -22.96 -4.18
CA ASN A 93 -2.93 -24.22 -4.92
C ASN A 93 -3.29 -24.10 -6.42
N GLU A 94 -3.11 -22.92 -7.00
CA GLU A 94 -3.35 -22.67 -8.42
C GLU A 94 -2.46 -21.52 -8.92
N PHE A 95 -2.27 -21.46 -10.26
CA PHE A 95 -1.61 -20.33 -10.91
C PHE A 95 -2.60 -19.19 -11.09
N GLN A 96 -2.18 -17.96 -10.76
CA GLN A 96 -3.00 -16.77 -10.90
C GLN A 96 -2.25 -15.61 -11.54
N ILE A 97 -2.97 -14.81 -12.33
CA ILE A 97 -2.54 -13.46 -12.67
C ILE A 97 -3.01 -12.54 -11.53
N ASN A 98 -2.05 -12.09 -10.72
CA ASN A 98 -2.36 -11.12 -9.66
C ASN A 98 -2.72 -9.77 -10.27
N MET A 99 -1.86 -9.27 -11.18
CA MET A 99 -2.12 -8.03 -11.90
C MET A 99 -1.53 -8.08 -13.32
N ALA A 100 -2.33 -7.69 -14.29
CA ALA A 100 -1.89 -7.27 -15.61
C ALA A 100 -2.26 -5.80 -15.77
N SER A 101 -1.30 -4.93 -16.03
CA SER A 101 -1.51 -3.48 -16.07
C SER A 101 -0.78 -2.86 -17.25
N ILE A 102 -1.44 -1.94 -17.90
CA ILE A 102 -0.85 -1.06 -18.90
C ILE A 102 -1.12 0.38 -18.51
N GLY A 103 -0.21 1.27 -18.79
CA GLY A 103 -0.35 2.66 -18.42
C GLY A 103 0.45 3.59 -19.29
N ILE A 104 0.07 4.85 -19.21
CA ILE A 104 0.78 5.98 -19.79
C ILE A 104 0.95 7.08 -18.74
N GLU A 105 2.09 7.72 -18.79
CA GLU A 105 2.43 8.85 -17.92
C GLU A 105 2.99 9.99 -18.76
N SER A 106 2.66 11.22 -18.40
CA SER A 106 3.18 12.42 -19.04
C SER A 106 3.60 13.43 -17.99
N ASN A 107 4.76 14.05 -18.23
CA ASN A 107 5.22 15.24 -17.54
C ASN A 107 5.87 16.15 -18.60
N TYR A 108 5.03 16.76 -19.45
CA TYR A 108 5.47 17.52 -20.62
C TYR A 108 4.90 18.93 -20.59
N LYS A 109 5.75 19.93 -20.71
CA LYS A 109 5.38 21.35 -20.67
C LYS A 109 4.49 21.69 -19.46
N ASN A 110 4.89 21.20 -18.29
CA ASN A 110 4.22 21.40 -17.01
C ASN A 110 2.85 20.68 -16.87
N ILE A 111 2.38 19.96 -17.88
CA ILE A 111 1.18 19.11 -17.75
C ILE A 111 1.61 17.80 -17.12
N ILE A 112 0.92 17.41 -16.05
CA ILE A 112 1.08 16.10 -15.40
C ILE A 112 -0.16 15.28 -15.71
N GLY A 113 0.03 14.07 -16.19
CA GLY A 113 -1.06 13.15 -16.45
C GLY A 113 -0.62 11.71 -16.30
N ARG A 114 -1.53 10.87 -15.82
CA ARG A 114 -1.33 9.42 -15.81
C ARG A 114 -2.65 8.70 -15.97
N LEU A 115 -2.60 7.60 -16.70
CA LEU A 115 -3.70 6.65 -16.82
C LEU A 115 -3.11 5.25 -16.77
N TRP A 116 -3.47 4.49 -15.75
CA TRP A 116 -3.08 3.11 -15.56
C TRP A 116 -4.31 2.23 -15.42
N LEU A 117 -4.42 1.24 -16.26
CA LEU A 117 -5.45 0.20 -16.17
C LEU A 117 -4.87 -1.02 -15.47
N GLN A 118 -5.73 -1.77 -14.77
CA GLN A 118 -5.36 -3.01 -14.09
C GLN A 118 -6.43 -4.08 -14.30
N TYR A 119 -5.96 -5.31 -14.44
CA TYR A 119 -6.79 -6.51 -14.58
C TYR A 119 -6.17 -7.63 -13.74
N GLY A 120 -6.90 -8.69 -13.50
CA GLY A 120 -6.48 -9.84 -12.71
C GLY A 120 -7.13 -9.88 -11.34
N GLN A 121 -6.59 -10.69 -10.45
CA GLN A 121 -7.14 -10.93 -9.11
C GLN A 121 -7.21 -9.65 -8.27
N MET A 122 -6.27 -8.73 -8.45
CA MET A 122 -6.26 -7.44 -7.75
C MET A 122 -7.55 -6.65 -7.99
N GLY A 123 -8.13 -6.71 -9.19
CA GLY A 123 -9.42 -6.06 -9.46
C GLY A 123 -10.57 -6.62 -8.61
N SER A 124 -10.58 -7.93 -8.33
CA SER A 124 -11.55 -8.55 -7.42
C SER A 124 -11.31 -8.14 -5.97
N ILE A 125 -10.05 -8.16 -5.52
CA ILE A 125 -9.67 -7.75 -4.15
C ILE A 125 -10.06 -6.28 -3.92
N VAL A 126 -9.80 -5.38 -4.87
CA VAL A 126 -10.22 -3.97 -4.78
C VAL A 126 -11.73 -3.86 -4.66
N GLN A 127 -12.48 -4.66 -5.43
CA GLN A 127 -13.95 -4.65 -5.36
C GLN A 127 -14.48 -5.11 -4.01
N ASP A 128 -13.91 -6.18 -3.47
CA ASP A 128 -14.36 -6.76 -2.19
C ASP A 128 -14.09 -5.83 -1.00
N LEU A 129 -13.04 -5.03 -1.09
CA LEU A 129 -12.58 -4.14 -0.03
C LEU A 129 -12.95 -2.66 -0.23
N ASP A 130 -13.66 -2.34 -1.33
CA ASP A 130 -14.09 -0.97 -1.62
C ASP A 130 -15.28 -0.54 -0.77
N GLY A 131 -15.18 0.64 -0.20
CA GLY A 131 -16.22 1.23 0.63
C GLY A 131 -17.28 2.03 -0.12
N THR A 132 -17.22 2.09 -1.45
CA THR A 132 -18.14 2.91 -2.26
C THR A 132 -19.61 2.56 -2.04
N LEU A 133 -20.42 3.57 -1.77
CA LEU A 133 -21.88 3.44 -1.67
C LEU A 133 -22.57 3.84 -2.96
N ASN A 134 -23.58 3.06 -3.32
CA ASN A 134 -24.51 3.40 -4.38
C ASN A 134 -25.67 4.23 -3.82
N HIS A 135 -25.52 5.55 -3.80
CA HIS A 135 -26.57 6.48 -3.47
C HIS A 135 -26.58 7.64 -4.47
N GLY A 136 -27.75 8.22 -4.69
CA GLY A 136 -27.93 9.22 -5.74
C GLY A 136 -27.71 8.61 -7.12
N ARG A 137 -26.99 9.33 -7.99
CA ARG A 137 -26.57 8.77 -9.28
C ARG A 137 -25.45 7.76 -9.03
N ASN A 138 -25.67 6.54 -9.48
CA ASN A 138 -24.83 5.40 -9.15
C ASN A 138 -23.37 5.59 -9.62
N THR A 139 -22.42 5.45 -8.69
CA THR A 139 -21.00 5.23 -8.97
C THR A 139 -20.72 3.75 -8.78
N ASN A 140 -20.46 3.05 -9.87
CA ASN A 140 -20.31 1.60 -9.81
C ASN A 140 -18.83 1.21 -9.69
N VAL A 141 -18.46 0.59 -8.56
CA VAL A 141 -17.13 0.06 -8.31
C VAL A 141 -16.68 -0.91 -9.41
N ASN A 142 -17.60 -1.67 -10.00
CA ASN A 142 -17.30 -2.59 -11.09
C ASN A 142 -16.70 -1.92 -12.33
N ASN A 143 -16.97 -0.64 -12.55
CA ASN A 143 -16.37 0.13 -13.65
C ASN A 143 -15.01 0.72 -13.25
N LEU A 144 -14.86 1.13 -11.99
CA LEU A 144 -13.68 1.86 -11.52
C LEU A 144 -12.54 0.95 -11.04
N LYS A 145 -12.83 -0.28 -10.61
CA LYS A 145 -11.81 -1.24 -10.15
C LYS A 145 -10.72 -1.56 -11.18
N PHE A 146 -11.00 -1.34 -12.47
CA PHE A 146 -10.03 -1.53 -13.56
C PHE A 146 -9.11 -0.32 -13.77
N ILE A 147 -9.35 0.78 -13.05
CA ILE A 147 -8.50 1.96 -13.04
C ILE A 147 -7.58 1.88 -11.83
N ARG A 148 -6.28 1.62 -12.06
CA ARG A 148 -5.28 1.67 -10.98
C ARG A 148 -4.98 3.10 -10.57
N GLU A 149 -4.72 3.94 -11.56
CA GLU A 149 -4.52 5.39 -11.42
C GLU A 149 -5.12 6.12 -12.61
N ALA A 150 -5.76 7.23 -12.36
CA ALA A 150 -6.21 8.16 -13.40
C ALA A 150 -6.18 9.56 -12.78
N ALA A 151 -5.17 10.35 -13.09
CA ALA A 151 -4.99 11.68 -12.52
C ALA A 151 -4.44 12.64 -13.55
N ALA A 152 -4.87 13.89 -13.44
CA ALA A 152 -4.34 14.98 -14.23
C ALA A 152 -4.06 16.19 -13.35
N GLY A 153 -3.10 17.00 -13.75
CA GLY A 153 -2.68 18.15 -12.99
C GLY A 153 -1.67 19.03 -13.70
N TYR A 154 -1.10 19.93 -12.93
CA TYR A 154 -0.13 20.90 -13.43
C TYR A 154 1.06 21.03 -12.48
N HIS A 155 2.23 21.16 -13.06
CA HIS A 155 3.49 21.44 -12.37
C HIS A 155 3.77 22.93 -12.38
N PHE A 156 3.98 23.51 -11.22
CA PHE A 156 4.43 24.89 -11.05
C PHE A 156 5.91 24.91 -10.68
N ASP A 157 6.70 25.71 -11.39
CA ASP A 157 8.13 25.89 -11.12
C ASP A 157 8.35 26.87 -9.94
N VAL A 158 7.90 26.43 -8.75
CA VAL A 158 8.00 27.15 -7.48
C VAL A 158 8.79 26.28 -6.51
N MET A 159 9.76 26.88 -5.80
CA MET A 159 10.72 26.15 -4.97
C MET A 159 11.46 25.07 -5.79
N HIS A 160 11.40 23.80 -5.36
CA HIS A 160 11.90 22.66 -6.12
C HIS A 160 10.75 21.89 -6.81
N GLY A 161 9.62 22.52 -7.04
CA GLY A 161 8.42 22.03 -7.71
C GLY A 161 7.18 22.04 -6.82
N LEU A 162 6.03 22.34 -7.42
CA LEU A 162 4.69 22.19 -6.85
C LEU A 162 3.80 21.52 -7.88
N ASN A 163 3.27 20.36 -7.56
CA ASN A 163 2.30 19.62 -8.37
C ASN A 163 0.92 19.72 -7.74
N VAL A 164 -0.09 20.06 -8.52
CA VAL A 164 -1.50 20.03 -8.12
C VAL A 164 -2.23 19.08 -9.05
N GLU A 165 -2.84 18.05 -8.50
CA GLU A 165 -3.43 16.95 -9.27
C GLU A 165 -4.79 16.56 -8.68
N MET A 166 -5.68 16.03 -9.53
CA MET A 166 -6.96 15.45 -9.14
C MET A 166 -7.18 14.12 -9.87
N GLY A 167 -7.77 13.15 -9.18
CA GLY A 167 -8.09 11.86 -9.77
C GLY A 167 -8.07 10.69 -8.79
N ILE A 168 -7.74 9.50 -9.34
CA ILE A 168 -7.50 8.25 -8.60
C ILE A 168 -6.00 8.05 -8.50
N PHE A 169 -5.51 7.81 -7.30
CA PHE A 169 -4.10 7.64 -6.96
C PHE A 169 -3.88 6.35 -6.19
N MET A 170 -2.71 5.77 -6.31
CA MET A 170 -2.26 4.77 -5.35
C MET A 170 -2.19 5.37 -3.94
N SER A 171 -2.40 4.54 -2.93
CA SER A 171 -2.35 4.96 -1.54
C SER A 171 -0.97 5.51 -1.16
N TYR A 172 -0.97 6.53 -0.32
CA TYR A 172 0.23 7.04 0.35
C TYR A 172 0.42 6.46 1.77
N ILE A 173 -0.59 5.72 2.27
CA ILE A 173 -0.54 5.09 3.59
C ILE A 173 0.24 3.78 3.50
N GLY A 174 1.19 3.61 4.42
CA GLY A 174 2.07 2.45 4.47
C GLY A 174 3.33 2.59 3.61
N LEU A 175 4.34 1.79 3.93
CA LEU A 175 5.61 1.78 3.21
C LEU A 175 5.55 1.00 1.91
N GLU A 176 4.74 -0.07 1.87
CA GLU A 176 4.72 -1.04 0.79
C GLU A 176 3.58 -0.77 -0.20
N SER A 177 3.93 -0.87 -1.49
CA SER A 177 2.99 -0.73 -2.61
C SER A 177 2.16 -2.00 -2.82
N TYR A 178 0.94 -1.86 -3.36
CA TYR A 178 0.20 -3.02 -3.86
C TYR A 178 0.65 -3.45 -5.27
N VAL A 179 1.55 -2.73 -5.92
CA VAL A 179 2.32 -3.18 -7.08
C VAL A 179 3.53 -3.95 -6.57
N LEU A 180 3.42 -5.27 -6.51
CA LEU A 180 4.27 -6.09 -5.65
C LEU A 180 5.75 -6.15 -6.06
N ASN A 181 6.11 -5.86 -7.32
CA ASN A 181 7.51 -5.78 -7.72
C ASN A 181 8.26 -4.57 -7.11
N GLU A 182 7.52 -3.61 -6.56
CA GLU A 182 8.10 -2.44 -5.90
C GLU A 182 8.48 -2.72 -4.44
N ASN A 183 8.11 -3.88 -3.90
CA ASN A 183 8.35 -4.25 -2.51
C ASN A 183 9.54 -5.20 -2.37
N TRP A 184 10.13 -5.21 -1.17
CA TRP A 184 11.21 -6.14 -0.85
C TRP A 184 10.74 -7.58 -0.67
N SER A 185 9.49 -7.78 -0.21
CA SER A 185 8.81 -9.07 -0.13
C SER A 185 7.63 -9.12 -1.11
N TYR A 186 7.17 -10.31 -1.49
CA TYR A 186 6.01 -10.46 -2.36
C TYR A 186 4.71 -10.17 -1.59
N GLN A 187 4.46 -10.91 -0.50
CA GLN A 187 3.38 -10.57 0.42
C GLN A 187 3.69 -9.24 1.11
N ARG A 188 2.74 -8.32 1.11
CA ARG A 188 2.86 -7.10 1.93
C ARG A 188 2.95 -7.44 3.41
N SER A 189 3.57 -6.58 4.19
CA SER A 189 3.55 -6.66 5.65
C SER A 189 2.13 -6.55 6.19
N MET A 190 1.83 -7.18 7.30
CA MET A 190 0.49 -7.14 7.90
C MET A 190 -0.02 -5.71 8.15
N PRO A 191 0.78 -4.76 8.66
CA PRO A 191 0.31 -3.39 8.80
C PRO A 191 -0.11 -2.77 7.47
N CYS A 192 0.66 -2.99 6.39
CA CYS A 192 0.34 -2.47 5.06
C CYS A 192 -0.80 -3.22 4.38
N ASP A 193 -0.96 -4.51 4.68
CA ASP A 193 -1.97 -5.37 4.04
C ASP A 193 -3.41 -4.95 4.40
N PHE A 194 -3.60 -4.33 5.57
CA PHE A 194 -4.90 -3.80 6.03
C PHE A 194 -5.13 -2.34 5.67
N THR A 195 -4.17 -1.66 5.04
CA THR A 195 -4.31 -0.24 4.66
C THR A 195 -4.82 -0.07 3.23
N PRO A 196 -5.34 1.11 2.86
CA PRO A 196 -5.91 1.36 1.54
C PRO A 196 -4.94 1.08 0.40
N PHE A 197 -5.48 0.66 -0.75
CA PHE A 197 -4.73 0.48 -2.00
C PHE A 197 -4.73 1.75 -2.83
N TYR A 198 -5.81 2.51 -2.79
CA TYR A 198 -6.02 3.71 -3.58
C TYR A 198 -6.80 4.76 -2.79
N PHE A 199 -6.71 5.98 -3.29
CA PHE A 199 -7.55 7.10 -2.90
C PHE A 199 -8.08 7.83 -4.13
N GLN A 200 -9.29 8.36 -4.03
CA GLN A 200 -9.83 9.30 -5.00
C GLN A 200 -9.98 10.67 -4.38
N GLY A 201 -9.48 11.70 -5.06
CA GLY A 201 -9.51 13.06 -4.55
C GLY A 201 -8.57 14.01 -5.27
N ALA A 202 -8.05 14.98 -4.54
CA ALA A 202 -7.06 15.93 -5.00
C ALA A 202 -5.83 15.92 -4.09
N ARG A 203 -4.66 16.22 -4.65
CA ARG A 203 -3.44 16.44 -3.88
C ARG A 203 -2.65 17.65 -4.36
N ALA A 204 -1.98 18.28 -3.42
CA ALA A 204 -0.88 19.19 -3.67
C ALA A 204 0.40 18.53 -3.17
N GLN A 205 1.39 18.38 -4.04
CA GLN A 205 2.70 17.82 -3.72
C GLN A 205 3.75 18.89 -3.96
N PHE A 206 4.46 19.30 -2.93
CA PHE A 206 5.46 20.35 -3.03
C PHE A 206 6.79 19.96 -2.41
N PHE A 207 7.86 20.58 -2.90
CA PHE A 207 9.23 20.29 -2.53
C PHE A 207 9.88 21.56 -2.00
N PRO A 208 9.81 21.83 -0.67
CA PRO A 208 10.46 22.98 -0.05
C PRO A 208 11.98 23.00 -0.22
N SER A 209 12.57 21.81 -0.35
CA SER A 209 13.97 21.61 -0.69
C SER A 209 14.13 20.37 -1.55
N LYS A 210 15.29 20.17 -2.18
CA LYS A 210 15.57 18.92 -2.93
C LYS A 210 15.61 17.66 -2.07
N LYS A 211 15.60 17.80 -0.73
CA LYS A 211 15.65 16.68 0.23
C LYS A 211 14.32 16.42 0.93
N PHE A 212 13.33 17.29 0.76
CA PHE A 212 12.06 17.20 1.45
C PHE A 212 10.87 17.36 0.51
N LYS A 213 9.94 16.42 0.59
CA LYS A 213 8.66 16.42 -0.11
C LYS A 213 7.53 16.45 0.92
N GLN A 214 6.54 17.29 0.69
CA GLN A 214 5.29 17.35 1.44
C GLN A 214 4.11 17.19 0.50
N GLU A 215 3.14 16.39 0.92
CA GLU A 215 1.86 16.23 0.21
C GLU A 215 0.71 16.57 1.16
N ILE A 216 -0.30 17.25 0.62
CA ILE A 216 -1.58 17.50 1.27
C ILE A 216 -2.66 16.93 0.37
N TRP A 217 -3.61 16.21 0.95
CA TRP A 217 -4.63 15.47 0.26
C TRP A 217 -6.03 15.88 0.74
N LEU A 218 -6.97 15.98 -0.22
CA LEU A 218 -8.41 16.04 0.03
C LEU A 218 -9.04 14.84 -0.66
N LEU A 219 -9.74 13.99 0.10
CA LEU A 219 -10.10 12.64 -0.30
C LEU A 219 -11.59 12.39 -0.11
N ASN A 220 -12.19 11.60 -1.00
CA ASN A 220 -13.57 11.16 -0.85
C ASN A 220 -13.81 10.32 0.41
N GLY A 221 -12.79 9.57 0.86
CA GLY A 221 -12.85 8.75 2.07
C GLY A 221 -11.71 7.73 2.12
N TRP A 222 -11.82 6.78 3.04
CA TRP A 222 -10.87 5.69 3.22
C TRP A 222 -11.17 4.55 2.24
N GLN A 223 -10.36 4.41 1.20
CA GLN A 223 -10.51 3.42 0.14
C GLN A 223 -11.93 3.39 -0.45
N THR A 224 -12.33 4.49 -1.07
CA THR A 224 -13.64 4.62 -1.71
C THR A 224 -13.57 5.52 -2.93
N TYR A 225 -14.30 5.15 -3.99
CA TYR A 225 -14.39 5.97 -5.21
C TYR A 225 -15.37 7.15 -5.05
N ASN A 226 -16.40 7.04 -4.21
CA ASN A 226 -17.27 8.16 -3.90
C ASN A 226 -17.28 8.47 -2.40
N GLY A 227 -17.79 9.63 -2.02
CA GLY A 227 -17.97 10.00 -0.61
C GLY A 227 -19.04 9.14 0.04
N TRP A 228 -18.79 8.65 1.26
CA TRP A 228 -19.81 7.90 2.02
C TRP A 228 -20.83 8.83 2.63
N ASN A 229 -20.36 9.95 3.10
CA ASN A 229 -21.14 10.98 3.76
C ASN A 229 -20.73 12.35 3.19
N GLN A 230 -21.01 13.43 3.91
CA GLN A 230 -20.70 14.78 3.45
C GLN A 230 -19.29 15.26 3.81
N GLY A 231 -18.56 14.50 4.63
CA GLY A 231 -17.20 14.87 5.06
C GLY A 231 -16.14 14.34 4.10
N LEU A 232 -15.19 15.19 3.74
CA LEU A 232 -14.00 14.78 3.03
C LEU A 232 -12.92 14.28 4.02
N GLY A 233 -12.13 13.32 3.59
CA GLY A 233 -10.89 12.95 4.25
C GLY A 233 -9.79 13.97 3.97
N VAL A 234 -8.93 14.20 4.97
CA VAL A 234 -7.72 15.02 4.83
C VAL A 234 -6.51 14.15 5.09
N GLY A 235 -5.54 14.22 4.20
CA GLY A 235 -4.29 13.47 4.30
C GLY A 235 -3.06 14.36 4.25
N SER A 236 -1.97 13.85 4.81
CA SER A 236 -0.66 14.45 4.71
C SER A 236 0.40 13.37 4.59
N SER A 237 1.37 13.57 3.72
CA SER A 237 2.51 12.66 3.54
C SER A 237 3.79 13.47 3.44
N SER A 238 4.76 13.15 4.28
CA SER A 238 6.06 13.83 4.35
C SER A 238 7.19 12.85 4.09
N TYR A 239 8.07 13.18 3.16
CA TYR A 239 9.28 12.41 2.86
C TYR A 239 10.51 13.27 3.09
N TYR A 240 11.43 12.79 3.91
CA TYR A 240 12.71 13.43 4.12
C TYR A 240 13.84 12.48 3.74
N ARG A 241 14.64 12.90 2.75
CA ARG A 241 15.80 12.18 2.25
C ARG A 241 17.04 13.06 2.39
N PRO A 242 17.74 13.02 3.53
CA PRO A 242 18.94 13.83 3.72
C PRO A 242 20.06 13.46 2.74
N ASN A 243 20.09 12.20 2.30
CA ASN A 243 21.00 11.65 1.30
C ASN A 243 20.37 10.41 0.64
N GLU A 244 21.05 9.79 -0.33
CA GLU A 244 20.57 8.61 -1.04
C GLU A 244 20.44 7.33 -0.19
N ASN A 245 20.94 7.33 1.03
CA ASN A 245 20.96 6.14 1.89
C ASN A 245 19.90 6.14 2.98
N LEU A 246 19.23 7.26 3.24
CA LEU A 246 18.21 7.38 4.29
C LEU A 246 16.94 8.02 3.77
N GLN A 247 15.80 7.36 4.03
CA GLN A 247 14.48 7.90 3.84
C GLN A 247 13.69 7.81 5.15
N LEU A 248 13.08 8.92 5.53
CA LEU A 248 12.11 9.02 6.60
C LEU A 248 10.76 9.41 5.99
N VAL A 249 9.70 8.73 6.40
CA VAL A 249 8.33 9.02 5.95
C VAL A 249 7.41 9.16 7.15
N ALA A 250 6.46 10.08 7.07
CA ALA A 250 5.37 10.22 8.02
C ALA A 250 4.07 10.56 7.27
N ASN A 251 3.06 9.73 7.45
CA ASN A 251 1.77 9.84 6.80
C ASN A 251 0.66 10.00 7.82
N PHE A 252 -0.36 10.80 7.49
CA PHE A 252 -1.54 11.02 8.32
C PHE A 252 -2.80 10.99 7.46
N TYR A 253 -3.85 10.43 8.04
CA TYR A 253 -5.22 10.50 7.51
C TYR A 253 -6.18 10.86 8.64
N LEU A 254 -7.11 11.74 8.34
CA LEU A 254 -8.20 12.13 9.22
C LEU A 254 -9.49 12.27 8.42
N ASN A 255 -10.55 11.63 8.88
CA ASN A 255 -11.88 11.81 8.31
C ASN A 255 -12.91 11.97 9.44
N GLY A 256 -13.84 12.89 9.24
CA GLY A 256 -14.92 13.16 10.17
C GLY A 256 -16.17 12.30 9.99
N GLN A 257 -16.23 11.46 8.93
CA GLN A 257 -17.39 10.62 8.60
C GLN A 257 -16.91 9.38 7.84
N ASP A 258 -16.31 8.47 8.58
CA ASP A 258 -15.44 7.45 8.02
C ASP A 258 -16.14 6.18 7.57
N THR A 259 -17.23 5.78 8.23
CA THR A 259 -17.88 4.52 7.88
C THR A 259 -19.17 4.71 7.11
N ARG A 260 -19.44 3.75 6.26
CA ARG A 260 -20.59 3.64 5.39
C ARG A 260 -21.92 3.72 6.14
N ASP A 261 -22.01 3.03 7.26
CA ASP A 261 -23.25 2.87 8.03
C ASP A 261 -23.31 3.75 9.27
N ASN A 262 -22.26 4.54 9.52
CA ASN A 262 -22.16 5.37 10.72
C ASN A 262 -21.55 6.75 10.41
N LYS A 263 -22.42 7.70 10.11
CA LYS A 263 -22.04 9.09 9.75
C LYS A 263 -21.30 9.84 10.86
N ASP A 264 -21.39 9.38 12.09
CA ASP A 264 -20.77 10.04 13.25
C ASP A 264 -19.40 9.38 13.61
N ALA A 265 -19.04 8.31 12.93
CA ALA A 265 -17.74 7.68 13.09
C ALA A 265 -16.63 8.51 12.44
N ARG A 266 -15.49 8.58 13.11
CA ARG A 266 -14.30 9.31 12.70
C ARG A 266 -13.09 8.40 12.73
N ARG A 267 -12.23 8.52 11.74
CA ARG A 267 -10.96 7.78 11.64
C ARG A 267 -9.77 8.71 11.74
N PHE A 268 -8.81 8.30 12.53
CA PHE A 268 -7.44 8.78 12.47
C PHE A 268 -6.51 7.63 12.16
N HIS A 269 -5.58 7.83 11.22
CA HIS A 269 -4.52 6.87 10.95
C HIS A 269 -3.20 7.59 10.72
N HIS A 270 -2.14 7.06 11.27
CA HIS A 270 -0.78 7.51 11.12
C HIS A 270 0.12 6.33 10.84
N ASP A 271 1.01 6.46 9.87
CA ASP A 271 2.15 5.57 9.73
C ASP A 271 3.44 6.35 9.56
N ASN A 272 4.52 5.75 9.99
CA ASN A 272 5.86 6.28 9.79
C ASN A 272 6.82 5.16 9.40
N SER A 273 7.84 5.52 8.63
CA SER A 273 8.87 4.57 8.25
C SER A 273 10.27 5.17 8.21
N VAL A 274 11.23 4.30 8.48
CA VAL A 274 12.66 4.54 8.29
C VAL A 274 13.16 3.48 7.34
N VAL A 275 13.81 3.90 6.25
CA VAL A 275 14.49 2.99 5.31
C VAL A 275 15.94 3.44 5.20
N TYR A 276 16.88 2.56 5.56
CA TYR A 276 18.29 2.90 5.63
C TYR A 276 19.17 1.87 4.97
N ARG A 277 19.92 2.30 3.93
CA ARG A 277 20.95 1.51 3.27
C ARG A 277 22.27 1.72 3.99
N TYR A 278 22.72 0.72 4.73
CA TYR A 278 23.93 0.79 5.53
C TYR A 278 25.17 0.23 4.83
N PHE A 279 24.99 -0.44 3.67
CA PHE A 279 26.08 -0.96 2.85
C PHE A 279 25.78 -0.80 1.36
N LYS A 280 26.78 -0.40 0.56
CA LYS A 280 26.70 -0.27 -0.90
C LYS A 280 28.07 -0.52 -1.52
N ASP A 281 28.17 -1.58 -2.32
CA ASP A 281 29.23 -1.86 -3.28
C ASP A 281 28.60 -2.52 -4.52
N LYS A 282 28.11 -1.72 -5.46
CA LYS A 282 27.37 -2.20 -6.63
C LYS A 282 28.18 -3.13 -7.56
N GLN A 283 29.49 -3.16 -7.45
CA GLN A 283 30.36 -4.02 -8.27
C GLN A 283 30.66 -5.36 -7.61
N SER A 284 30.35 -5.51 -6.33
CA SER A 284 30.60 -6.75 -5.58
C SER A 284 29.81 -7.94 -6.15
N THR A 285 30.49 -9.07 -6.30
CA THR A 285 29.87 -10.37 -6.58
C THR A 285 29.35 -11.05 -5.30
N GLY A 286 29.85 -10.65 -4.14
CA GLY A 286 29.27 -10.97 -2.83
C GLY A 286 28.08 -10.08 -2.53
N ILE A 287 27.97 -9.56 -1.30
CA ILE A 287 26.95 -8.57 -0.92
C ILE A 287 27.24 -7.26 -1.67
N SER A 288 26.28 -6.81 -2.47
CA SER A 288 26.38 -5.58 -3.24
C SER A 288 25.63 -4.41 -2.60
N GLN A 289 24.60 -4.67 -1.83
CA GLN A 289 23.91 -3.69 -1.00
C GLN A 289 23.31 -4.38 0.23
N ALA A 290 23.12 -3.63 1.31
CA ALA A 290 22.34 -4.06 2.46
C ALA A 290 21.59 -2.87 3.06
N ALA A 291 20.29 -3.09 3.36
CA ALA A 291 19.42 -2.08 3.91
C ALA A 291 18.40 -2.70 4.88
N PHE A 292 17.93 -1.88 5.82
CA PHE A 292 16.81 -2.25 6.66
C PHE A 292 15.68 -1.24 6.55
N SER A 293 14.48 -1.67 6.91
CA SER A 293 13.30 -0.81 7.05
C SER A 293 12.55 -1.12 8.32
N ILE A 294 11.96 -0.07 8.90
CA ILE A 294 10.95 -0.17 9.96
C ILE A 294 9.76 0.65 9.50
N ASN A 295 8.57 0.05 9.58
CA ASN A 295 7.31 0.75 9.32
C ASN A 295 6.38 0.51 10.51
N ASN A 296 5.86 1.59 11.10
CA ASN A 296 4.94 1.54 12.22
C ASN A 296 3.62 2.18 11.82
N HIS A 297 2.53 1.59 12.27
CA HIS A 297 1.17 2.09 12.09
C HIS A 297 0.49 2.29 13.43
N TYR A 298 -0.28 3.37 13.53
CA TYR A 298 -1.20 3.64 14.61
C TYR A 298 -2.47 4.27 14.04
N GLY A 299 -3.61 3.70 14.35
CA GLY A 299 -4.88 4.27 13.93
C GLY A 299 -6.01 3.89 14.86
N PHE A 300 -7.09 4.67 14.86
CA PHE A 300 -8.28 4.41 15.65
C PHE A 300 -9.53 5.01 15.02
N GLN A 301 -10.68 4.48 15.44
CA GLN A 301 -11.99 5.11 15.23
C GLN A 301 -12.56 5.65 16.54
N SER A 302 -13.36 6.71 16.43
CA SER A 302 -14.07 7.34 17.55
C SER A 302 -15.37 7.97 17.07
N GLY A 303 -16.31 8.21 18.00
CA GLY A 303 -17.65 8.73 17.68
C GLY A 303 -18.56 7.66 17.09
N GLY A 304 -19.88 7.93 16.99
CA GLY A 304 -20.86 6.99 16.47
C GLY A 304 -20.92 5.64 17.21
N GLY A 305 -20.58 5.62 18.50
CA GLY A 305 -20.50 4.40 19.30
C GLY A 305 -19.10 3.78 19.41
N PHE A 306 -18.15 4.15 18.54
CA PHE A 306 -16.75 3.72 18.66
C PHE A 306 -16.01 4.49 19.76
N LYS A 307 -15.17 3.79 20.49
CA LYS A 307 -14.22 4.36 21.45
C LYS A 307 -12.81 4.08 20.98
N SER A 308 -11.97 5.11 20.95
CA SER A 308 -10.58 4.99 20.51
C SER A 308 -9.71 4.06 21.37
N SER A 309 -10.14 3.78 22.61
CA SER A 309 -9.51 2.78 23.48
C SER A 309 -9.79 1.33 23.06
N ASP A 310 -10.90 1.09 22.38
CA ASP A 310 -11.43 -0.25 22.12
C ASP A 310 -11.44 -0.57 20.60
N ASN A 311 -11.19 0.44 19.76
CA ASN A 311 -11.22 0.31 18.31
C ASN A 311 -9.99 0.99 17.70
N TYR A 312 -8.86 0.29 17.70
CA TYR A 312 -7.58 0.81 17.22
C TYR A 312 -6.70 -0.27 16.61
N MET A 313 -5.62 0.15 15.97
CA MET A 313 -4.56 -0.73 15.49
C MET A 313 -3.20 -0.17 15.91
N LEU A 314 -2.33 -1.05 16.37
CA LEU A 314 -0.87 -0.84 16.43
C LEU A 314 -0.22 -1.90 15.57
N GLY A 315 0.64 -1.50 14.65
CA GLY A 315 1.34 -2.40 13.76
C GLY A 315 2.79 -2.01 13.59
N THR A 316 3.67 -3.00 13.51
CA THR A 316 5.09 -2.81 13.22
C THR A 316 5.57 -3.88 12.27
N SER A 317 6.31 -3.45 11.25
CA SER A 317 7.05 -4.32 10.33
C SER A 317 8.52 -3.93 10.36
N ILE A 318 9.39 -4.93 10.46
CA ILE A 318 10.85 -4.75 10.38
C ILE A 318 11.35 -5.68 9.29
N ALA A 319 12.09 -5.15 8.33
CA ALA A 319 12.70 -5.94 7.27
C ALA A 319 14.17 -5.59 7.09
N ASN A 320 14.95 -6.61 6.74
CA ASN A 320 16.33 -6.44 6.29
C ASN A 320 16.50 -7.11 4.93
N ARG A 321 17.07 -6.38 3.97
CA ARG A 321 17.31 -6.89 2.63
C ARG A 321 18.78 -6.82 2.28
N PHE A 322 19.29 -7.91 1.72
CA PHE A 322 20.61 -8.05 1.14
C PHE A 322 20.50 -8.24 -0.36
N TRP A 323 21.31 -7.53 -1.12
CA TRP A 323 21.49 -7.76 -2.56
C TRP A 323 22.86 -8.38 -2.78
N PHE A 324 22.95 -9.26 -3.75
CA PHE A 324 24.17 -9.99 -4.11
C PHE A 324 24.42 -9.94 -5.60
N ASN A 325 25.64 -10.27 -6.00
CA ASN A 325 26.02 -10.43 -7.38
C ASN A 325 25.61 -9.25 -8.26
N LYS A 326 26.09 -8.04 -7.91
CA LYS A 326 25.76 -6.80 -8.62
C LYS A 326 24.25 -6.54 -8.68
N ASN A 327 23.55 -6.77 -7.58
CA ASN A 327 22.09 -6.65 -7.42
C ASN A 327 21.24 -7.64 -8.24
N LYS A 328 21.83 -8.71 -8.78
CA LYS A 328 21.07 -9.73 -9.52
C LYS A 328 20.33 -10.72 -8.64
N LEU A 329 20.70 -10.81 -7.36
CA LEU A 329 20.04 -11.66 -6.37
C LEU A 329 19.63 -10.79 -5.18
N GLY A 330 18.52 -11.16 -4.51
CA GLY A 330 18.04 -10.51 -3.32
C GLY A 330 17.61 -11.52 -2.26
N LEU A 331 17.86 -11.22 -0.99
CA LEU A 331 17.32 -11.96 0.16
C LEU A 331 16.71 -10.96 1.13
N THR A 332 15.42 -11.12 1.42
CA THR A 332 14.71 -10.32 2.42
C THR A 332 14.26 -11.19 3.58
N LEU A 333 14.50 -10.72 4.79
CA LEU A 333 13.96 -11.27 6.03
C LEU A 333 13.03 -10.21 6.63
N ARG A 334 11.78 -10.58 6.96
CA ARG A 334 10.81 -9.65 7.55
C ARG A 334 10.04 -10.31 8.69
N GLY A 335 9.79 -9.51 9.73
CA GLY A 335 8.91 -9.85 10.84
C GLY A 335 7.89 -8.75 11.06
N ASP A 336 6.62 -9.13 11.27
CA ASP A 336 5.50 -8.21 11.46
C ASP A 336 4.72 -8.57 12.71
N VAL A 337 4.18 -7.57 13.37
CA VAL A 337 3.19 -7.72 14.43
C VAL A 337 2.09 -6.67 14.28
N VAL A 338 0.86 -7.08 14.47
CA VAL A 338 -0.32 -6.19 14.49
C VAL A 338 -1.19 -6.58 15.66
N THR A 339 -1.55 -5.61 16.50
CA THR A 339 -2.68 -5.72 17.42
C THR A 339 -3.80 -4.80 16.96
N ASN A 340 -5.02 -5.30 16.93
CA ASN A 340 -6.16 -4.66 16.26
C ASN A 340 -7.45 -4.87 17.06
N PRO A 341 -7.53 -4.30 18.29
CA PRO A 341 -8.74 -4.32 19.09
C PRO A 341 -9.95 -3.76 18.35
N GLY A 342 -11.11 -4.39 18.56
CA GLY A 342 -12.34 -4.03 17.86
C GLY A 342 -12.30 -4.24 16.34
N ALA A 343 -11.28 -4.94 15.84
CA ALA A 343 -11.06 -5.18 14.40
C ALA A 343 -11.09 -3.88 13.55
N TYR A 344 -10.43 -2.83 14.04
CA TYR A 344 -10.42 -1.50 13.43
C TYR A 344 -10.13 -1.51 11.91
N LEU A 345 -9.18 -2.31 11.44
CA LEU A 345 -8.85 -2.49 10.02
C LEU A 345 -8.87 -3.96 9.57
N ALA A 346 -9.17 -4.91 10.47
CA ALA A 346 -9.21 -6.31 10.09
C ALA A 346 -10.42 -6.57 9.20
N PHE A 347 -10.18 -7.21 8.07
CA PHE A 347 -11.24 -7.73 7.23
C PHE A 347 -11.77 -9.04 7.79
N SER A 348 -13.08 -9.27 7.68
CA SER A 348 -13.64 -10.59 7.99
C SER A 348 -12.96 -11.65 7.11
N PRO A 349 -12.50 -12.77 7.67
CA PRO A 349 -11.83 -13.82 6.90
C PRO A 349 -12.76 -14.59 5.95
N SER A 350 -14.06 -14.34 6.03
CA SER A 350 -15.10 -14.94 5.20
C SER A 350 -16.25 -13.96 5.00
N PRO A 351 -16.97 -14.02 3.86
CA PRO A 351 -18.21 -13.25 3.66
C PRO A 351 -19.35 -13.76 4.54
N VAL A 352 -19.27 -14.99 5.04
CA VAL A 352 -20.26 -15.57 5.95
C VAL A 352 -20.09 -14.97 7.35
N ALA A 353 -21.12 -14.26 7.82
CA ALA A 353 -21.08 -13.56 9.11
C ALA A 353 -20.99 -14.52 10.32
N ASP A 354 -21.59 -15.69 10.23
CA ASP A 354 -21.53 -16.74 11.25
C ASP A 354 -20.21 -17.52 11.16
N ASN A 355 -19.19 -17.06 11.88
CA ASN A 355 -17.85 -17.61 11.88
C ASN A 355 -17.13 -17.41 13.21
N ASP A 356 -16.12 -18.24 13.47
CA ASP A 356 -15.36 -18.25 14.73
C ASP A 356 -14.57 -16.94 14.99
N PHE A 357 -14.25 -16.18 13.96
CA PHE A 357 -13.60 -14.89 14.10
C PHE A 357 -14.58 -13.85 14.68
N ASN A 358 -15.76 -13.74 14.09
CA ASN A 358 -16.78 -12.82 14.57
C ASN A 358 -17.28 -13.19 15.96
N ASP A 359 -17.43 -14.50 16.26
CA ASP A 359 -17.77 -14.98 17.60
C ASP A 359 -16.73 -14.60 18.63
N ALA A 360 -15.45 -14.69 18.28
CA ALA A 360 -14.37 -14.31 19.18
C ALA A 360 -14.38 -12.79 19.48
N LEU A 361 -14.63 -11.95 18.46
CA LEU A 361 -14.78 -10.51 18.63
C LEU A 361 -16.00 -10.16 19.48
N ALA A 362 -17.15 -10.81 19.23
CA ALA A 362 -18.37 -10.63 20.03
C ALA A 362 -18.18 -11.05 21.50
N ALA A 363 -17.29 -12.01 21.74
CA ALA A 363 -16.89 -12.41 23.10
C ALA A 363 -15.83 -11.48 23.73
N GLY A 364 -15.53 -10.33 23.11
CA GLY A 364 -14.60 -9.32 23.62
C GLY A 364 -13.12 -9.70 23.49
N LYS A 365 -12.76 -10.60 22.57
CA LYS A 365 -11.36 -10.94 22.29
C LYS A 365 -10.80 -9.99 21.25
N ASP A 366 -9.62 -9.46 21.51
CA ASP A 366 -8.88 -8.63 20.57
C ASP A 366 -8.12 -9.50 19.56
N LEU A 367 -7.97 -8.99 18.34
CA LEU A 367 -7.15 -9.63 17.31
C LEU A 367 -5.69 -9.19 17.47
N THR A 368 -4.79 -10.17 17.58
CA THR A 368 -3.34 -9.96 17.47
C THR A 368 -2.75 -10.98 16.50
N MET A 369 -1.92 -10.50 15.57
CA MET A 369 -1.32 -11.33 14.53
C MET A 369 0.18 -11.11 14.43
N TYR A 370 0.87 -12.16 14.00
CA TYR A 370 2.31 -12.20 13.76
C TYR A 370 2.58 -12.79 12.37
N GLN A 371 3.59 -12.25 11.70
CA GLN A 371 4.06 -12.80 10.42
C GLN A 371 5.59 -12.83 10.38
N GLY A 372 6.15 -13.93 9.87
CA GLY A 372 7.55 -14.04 9.47
C GLY A 372 7.64 -14.38 7.99
N THR A 373 8.50 -13.70 7.25
CA THR A 373 8.63 -13.87 5.79
C THR A 373 10.09 -13.92 5.40
N VAL A 374 10.42 -14.88 4.52
CA VAL A 374 11.72 -14.99 3.86
C VAL A 374 11.48 -14.98 2.36
N THR A 375 12.05 -14.00 1.66
CA THR A 375 11.89 -13.82 0.20
C THR A 375 13.26 -13.90 -0.47
N PHE A 376 13.39 -14.75 -1.47
CA PHE A 376 14.55 -14.83 -2.36
C PHE A 376 14.16 -14.37 -3.76
N ASP A 377 14.93 -13.43 -4.32
CA ASP A 377 14.72 -12.85 -5.64
C ASP A 377 15.87 -13.17 -6.59
N VAL A 378 15.53 -13.53 -7.83
CA VAL A 378 16.44 -13.56 -8.96
C VAL A 378 16.03 -12.46 -9.93
N MET A 379 16.93 -11.52 -10.17
CA MET A 379 16.71 -10.29 -10.93
C MET A 379 17.74 -10.18 -12.07
N PRO A 380 17.56 -10.90 -13.20
CA PRO A 380 18.53 -10.91 -14.30
C PRO A 380 18.80 -9.51 -14.88
N ASN A 381 17.76 -8.68 -14.88
CA ASN A 381 17.79 -7.27 -15.30
C ASN A 381 16.71 -6.48 -14.53
N ASP A 382 16.53 -5.21 -14.86
CA ASP A 382 15.58 -4.32 -14.16
C ASP A 382 14.11 -4.56 -14.54
N PHE A 383 13.85 -5.36 -15.59
CA PHE A 383 12.51 -5.57 -16.14
C PHE A 383 11.80 -6.81 -15.57
N ILE A 384 12.54 -7.79 -15.03
CA ILE A 384 11.98 -9.05 -14.58
C ILE A 384 12.53 -9.46 -13.21
N THR A 385 11.66 -10.02 -12.37
CA THR A 385 12.01 -10.61 -11.08
C THR A 385 11.30 -11.95 -10.95
N PHE A 386 12.06 -12.99 -10.63
CA PHE A 386 11.54 -14.28 -10.15
C PHE A 386 11.67 -14.28 -8.63
N ARG A 387 10.58 -14.60 -7.93
CA ARG A 387 10.50 -14.57 -6.46
C ARG A 387 10.13 -15.93 -5.92
N LEU A 388 10.81 -16.35 -4.87
CA LEU A 388 10.42 -17.48 -4.04
C LEU A 388 10.27 -16.96 -2.61
N GLU A 389 9.08 -17.12 -2.04
CA GLU A 389 8.77 -16.63 -0.71
C GLU A 389 8.19 -17.73 0.18
N TYR A 390 8.72 -17.86 1.38
CA TYR A 390 8.09 -18.61 2.46
C TYR A 390 7.52 -17.63 3.48
N GLY A 391 6.26 -17.85 3.88
CA GLY A 391 5.56 -17.06 4.90
C GLY A 391 4.91 -17.93 5.96
N TYR A 392 5.10 -17.53 7.21
CA TYR A 392 4.34 -18.04 8.35
C TYR A 392 3.53 -16.92 8.96
N ARG A 393 2.23 -17.13 9.16
CA ARG A 393 1.31 -16.22 9.85
C ARG A 393 0.61 -16.92 11.00
N SER A 394 0.38 -16.19 12.09
CA SER A 394 -0.38 -16.68 13.24
C SER A 394 -1.24 -15.59 13.86
N SER A 395 -2.31 -15.97 14.52
CA SER A 395 -3.23 -15.09 15.27
C SER A 395 -3.67 -15.75 16.57
N ASN A 396 -4.06 -14.93 17.53
CA ASN A 396 -4.58 -15.40 18.82
C ASN A 396 -6.03 -15.93 18.71
N ILE A 397 -6.79 -15.53 17.68
CA ILE A 397 -8.15 -16.00 17.37
C ILE A 397 -8.17 -16.62 15.97
N PRO A 398 -9.14 -17.51 15.63
CA PRO A 398 -9.21 -18.12 14.30
C PRO A 398 -9.35 -17.05 13.21
N TYR A 399 -8.49 -17.11 12.19
CA TYR A 399 -8.47 -16.10 11.12
C TYR A 399 -8.11 -16.67 9.75
N PHE A 400 -7.22 -17.66 9.67
CA PHE A 400 -6.69 -18.17 8.40
C PHE A 400 -7.53 -19.34 7.89
N ALA A 401 -7.71 -19.43 6.57
CA ALA A 401 -8.45 -20.51 5.94
C ALA A 401 -7.90 -21.89 6.33
N GLY A 402 -8.75 -22.78 6.79
CA GLY A 402 -8.48 -24.19 7.03
C GLY A 402 -8.90 -25.07 5.85
N SER A 403 -8.75 -26.38 5.98
CA SER A 403 -9.04 -27.34 4.91
C SER A 403 -10.51 -27.38 4.48
N GLY A 404 -11.43 -26.98 5.36
CA GLY A 404 -12.87 -26.83 5.04
C GLY A 404 -13.20 -25.65 4.13
N GLY A 405 -12.27 -24.70 3.98
CA GLY A 405 -12.47 -23.49 3.17
C GLY A 405 -13.21 -22.37 3.90
N THR A 406 -13.31 -21.23 3.27
CA THR A 406 -13.97 -20.02 3.78
C THR A 406 -15.14 -19.56 2.92
N THR A 407 -15.38 -20.22 1.80
CA THR A 407 -16.47 -19.96 0.86
C THR A 407 -17.56 -21.00 1.05
N SER A 408 -18.82 -20.57 1.11
CA SER A 408 -19.95 -21.49 1.18
C SER A 408 -20.06 -22.32 -0.11
N PRO A 409 -20.75 -23.48 -0.08
CA PRO A 409 -20.99 -24.26 -1.29
C PRO A 409 -21.67 -23.48 -2.42
N ASP A 410 -22.40 -22.41 -2.08
CA ASP A 410 -23.16 -21.58 -3.02
C ASP A 410 -22.33 -20.42 -3.61
N GLY A 411 -21.10 -20.23 -3.15
CA GLY A 411 -20.16 -19.21 -3.67
C GLY A 411 -19.67 -18.22 -2.64
N TRP A 412 -18.74 -17.37 -3.05
CA TRP A 412 -18.06 -16.44 -2.15
C TRP A 412 -19.01 -15.42 -1.50
N ALA A 413 -19.91 -14.84 -2.28
CA ALA A 413 -20.83 -13.81 -1.81
C ALA A 413 -22.18 -14.37 -1.32
N ASP A 414 -22.41 -15.67 -1.49
CA ASP A 414 -23.66 -16.30 -1.10
C ASP A 414 -23.52 -16.92 0.30
N THR A 415 -24.43 -16.54 1.18
CA THR A 415 -24.50 -17.01 2.58
C THR A 415 -25.77 -17.79 2.86
N SER A 416 -26.48 -18.26 1.81
CA SER A 416 -27.80 -18.87 1.91
C SER A 416 -27.78 -20.31 2.43
N THR A 417 -26.63 -20.99 2.40
CA THR A 417 -26.51 -22.37 2.88
C THR A 417 -26.65 -22.43 4.40
N ASP A 418 -27.81 -22.92 4.86
CA ASP A 418 -28.15 -23.03 6.27
C ASP A 418 -27.14 -23.89 7.05
N GLY A 419 -26.63 -23.32 8.14
CA GLY A 419 -25.75 -24.03 9.09
C GLY A 419 -24.32 -24.27 8.59
N TRP A 420 -23.95 -23.79 7.39
CA TRP A 420 -22.57 -23.86 6.95
C TRP A 420 -21.70 -22.80 7.65
N ARG A 421 -20.52 -23.19 8.11
CA ARG A 421 -19.55 -22.29 8.74
C ARG A 421 -18.18 -22.43 8.08
N PRO A 422 -17.42 -21.33 7.94
CA PRO A 422 -16.03 -21.36 7.48
C PRO A 422 -15.15 -22.17 8.43
N ASP A 423 -14.20 -22.92 7.89
CA ASP A 423 -13.14 -23.56 8.67
C ASP A 423 -11.99 -22.58 8.84
N LEU A 424 -11.84 -22.00 10.02
CA LEU A 424 -10.81 -21.05 10.34
C LEU A 424 -9.75 -21.64 11.29
N LYS A 425 -8.50 -21.33 11.04
CA LYS A 425 -7.32 -21.72 11.82
C LYS A 425 -6.62 -20.49 12.41
N LYS A 426 -5.82 -20.72 13.44
CA LYS A 426 -5.00 -19.67 14.07
C LYS A 426 -3.65 -19.46 13.38
N SER A 427 -3.29 -20.28 12.41
CA SER A 427 -2.02 -20.15 11.71
C SER A 427 -2.10 -20.66 10.28
N GLU A 428 -1.21 -20.18 9.44
CA GLU A 428 -0.95 -20.71 8.12
C GLU A 428 0.54 -20.67 7.78
N ASN A 429 0.95 -21.63 6.97
CA ASN A 429 2.23 -21.66 6.29
C ASN A 429 1.97 -21.68 4.79
N ARG A 430 2.84 -21.01 4.01
CA ARG A 430 2.73 -21.03 2.57
C ARG A 430 4.08 -20.83 1.89
N ILE A 431 4.17 -21.33 0.68
CA ILE A 431 5.27 -21.06 -0.27
C ILE A 431 4.65 -20.44 -1.50
N THR A 432 5.21 -19.31 -1.91
CA THR A 432 4.77 -18.57 -3.10
C THR A 432 5.93 -18.47 -4.07
N PHE A 433 5.69 -18.86 -5.34
CA PHE A 433 6.54 -18.52 -6.46
C PHE A 433 5.86 -17.46 -7.31
N ALA A 434 6.56 -16.38 -7.64
CA ALA A 434 6.00 -15.31 -8.44
C ALA A 434 6.97 -14.84 -9.53
N VAL A 435 6.41 -14.32 -10.63
CA VAL A 435 7.13 -13.67 -11.72
C VAL A 435 6.54 -12.28 -11.91
N ASN A 436 7.37 -11.26 -11.75
CA ASN A 436 7.01 -9.89 -11.98
C ASN A 436 7.77 -9.36 -13.20
N PHE A 437 7.03 -8.88 -14.19
CA PHE A 437 7.56 -8.24 -15.39
C PHE A 437 7.07 -6.79 -15.45
N ARG A 438 7.96 -5.86 -15.80
CA ARG A 438 7.63 -4.46 -16.06
C ARG A 438 8.51 -3.91 -17.19
N LEU A 439 7.88 -3.27 -18.16
CA LEU A 439 8.54 -2.63 -19.30
C LEU A 439 8.10 -1.17 -19.38
#